data_232f45711c070719cb1c42e462add760
#
_entry.id   232f45711c070719cb1c42e462add760
#
_cell.length_a   1.000
_cell.length_b   1.000
_cell.length_c   1.000
_cell.angle_alpha   90.00
_cell.angle_beta   90.00
_cell.angle_gamma   90.00
#
_symmetry.space_group_name_H-M   'P 1'
#
loop_
_entity.id
_entity.type
_entity.pdbx_description
1 polymer ?
#
loop_
_entity_poly.entity_id
_entity_poly.type
_entity_poly.pdbx_seq_one_letter_code
_entity_poly.pdbx_strand_id
1 'polypeptide(L)'
;MIKLLINLLIIFLLISCQLQKDNKIIKLIEDKKSFTKNTTISKKNTIISKKNTTILEKNTIVSENKKVTTSLNILKYVVGDPYFIDGVEYIPSENYSYNNIGLATYYGKELHNKKTVNNDLNKVTELLGRHKTLPIPSIVKITNLENGLSLIIKINDRHDNNSSIIQVSRKTAQLLRFYKSKIARVKVEIIADPSKQIKIVTQSMNATNFNDTIKSAPTEDVSISNL
;
A
#
# COMPACT_ATOMS: atom_id res chain seq x y z
N MET A 1 30.60 41.43 36.18
CA MET A 1 29.20 41.89 35.84
C MET A 1 28.87 41.72 34.36
N ILE A 2 29.68 42.19 33.41
CA ILE A 2 29.38 42.15 31.96
C ILE A 2 29.15 40.72 31.44
N LYS A 3 29.96 39.73 31.83
CA LYS A 3 29.77 38.32 31.41
C LYS A 3 28.44 37.71 31.85
N LEU A 4 27.95 38.11 33.02
CA LEU A 4 26.67 37.64 33.56
C LEU A 4 25.48 38.21 32.76
N LEU A 5 25.57 39.47 32.36
CA LEU A 5 24.57 40.15 31.54
C LEU A 5 24.50 39.56 30.12
N ILE A 6 25.65 39.19 29.53
CA ILE A 6 25.71 38.55 28.21
C ILE A 6 25.06 37.15 28.25
N ASN A 7 25.34 36.36 29.28
CA ASN A 7 24.70 35.05 29.42
C ASN A 7 23.18 35.13 29.61
N LEU A 8 22.70 36.12 30.38
CA LEU A 8 21.28 36.36 30.56
C LEU A 8 20.58 36.75 29.26
N LEU A 9 21.26 37.57 28.42
CA LEU A 9 20.74 37.98 27.12
C LEU A 9 20.65 36.81 26.14
N ILE A 10 21.63 35.90 26.13
CA ILE A 10 21.65 34.71 25.29
C ILE A 10 20.51 33.75 25.70
N ILE A 11 20.28 33.54 26.98
CA ILE A 11 19.17 32.74 27.50
C ILE A 11 17.81 33.32 27.07
N PHE A 12 17.68 34.65 27.16
CA PHE A 12 16.42 35.32 26.75
C PHE A 12 16.14 35.20 25.24
N LEU A 13 17.19 35.25 24.39
CA LEU A 13 17.08 35.03 22.95
C LEU A 13 16.68 33.58 22.61
N LEU A 14 17.22 32.60 23.34
CA LEU A 14 16.90 31.19 23.13
C LEU A 14 15.44 30.89 23.53
N ILE A 15 14.93 31.46 24.61
CA ILE A 15 13.54 31.33 25.05
C ILE A 15 12.58 32.00 24.05
N SER A 16 12.92 33.17 23.52
CA SER A 16 12.13 33.87 22.51
C SER A 16 12.02 33.05 21.21
N CYS A 17 13.10 32.38 20.79
CA CYS A 17 13.11 31.50 19.60
C CYS A 17 12.22 30.25 19.79
N GLN A 18 12.18 29.70 21.00
CA GLN A 18 11.32 28.56 21.34
C GLN A 18 9.84 28.92 21.27
N LEU A 19 9.46 30.10 21.84
CA LEU A 19 8.09 30.60 21.83
C LEU A 19 7.55 30.87 20.41
N GLN A 20 8.40 31.33 19.49
CA GLN A 20 8.00 31.50 18.08
C GLN A 20 7.75 30.17 17.37
N LYS A 21 8.46 29.11 17.73
CA LYS A 21 8.28 27.78 17.16
C LYS A 21 6.97 27.14 17.58
N ASP A 22 6.60 27.30 18.85
CA ASP A 22 5.35 26.74 19.41
C ASP A 22 4.12 27.46 18.88
N ASN A 23 4.16 28.77 18.69
CA ASN A 23 3.07 29.53 18.07
C ASN A 23 2.84 29.15 16.60
N LYS A 24 3.87 28.76 15.86
CA LYS A 24 3.75 28.29 14.48
C LYS A 24 3.08 26.91 14.40
N ILE A 25 3.32 26.04 15.39
CA ILE A 25 2.71 24.72 15.50
C ILE A 25 1.23 24.84 15.86
N ILE A 26 0.87 25.72 16.78
CA ILE A 26 -0.53 25.98 17.18
C ILE A 26 -1.35 26.49 16.00
N LYS A 27 -0.80 27.41 15.21
CA LYS A 27 -1.47 27.94 14.01
C LYS A 27 -1.71 26.88 12.93
N LEU A 28 -0.79 25.92 12.77
CA LEU A 28 -0.94 24.79 11.84
C LEU A 28 -2.00 23.77 12.29
N ILE A 29 -2.28 23.69 13.59
CA ILE A 29 -3.32 22.81 14.17
C ILE A 29 -4.70 23.45 14.01
N GLU A 30 -4.81 24.76 14.17
CA GLU A 30 -6.06 25.50 13.97
C GLU A 30 -6.50 25.50 12.51
N ASP A 31 -5.58 25.66 11.55
CA ASP A 31 -5.87 25.59 10.11
C ASP A 31 -6.35 24.19 9.68
N LYS A 32 -5.87 23.11 10.33
CA LYS A 32 -6.38 21.75 10.09
C LYS A 32 -7.78 21.52 10.65
N LYS A 33 -8.14 22.18 11.74
CA LYS A 33 -9.46 22.04 12.39
C LYS A 33 -10.57 22.77 11.62
N SER A 34 -10.23 23.82 10.86
CA SER A 34 -11.16 24.52 9.98
C SER A 34 -11.46 23.75 8.69
N PHE A 35 -10.49 22.96 8.20
CA PHE A 35 -10.67 22.17 6.96
C PHE A 35 -11.58 20.94 7.14
N THR A 36 -11.70 20.39 8.35
CA THR A 36 -12.58 19.25 8.64
C THR A 36 -14.05 19.62 8.85
N LYS A 37 -14.40 20.91 8.96
CA LYS A 37 -15.77 21.36 9.21
C LYS A 37 -16.59 21.65 7.94
N ASN A 38 -15.95 21.69 6.75
CA ASN A 38 -16.60 22.07 5.49
C ASN A 38 -16.91 20.91 4.54
N THR A 39 -16.78 19.64 4.98
CA THR A 39 -17.05 18.48 4.12
C THR A 39 -18.37 17.76 4.42
N THR A 40 -19.27 18.36 5.14
CA THR A 40 -20.55 17.72 5.52
C THR A 40 -21.80 18.50 5.11
N ILE A 41 -21.83 19.21 4.01
CA ILE A 41 -23.09 19.69 3.40
C ILE A 41 -22.92 19.81 1.88
N SER A 42 -23.17 18.73 1.15
CA SER A 42 -23.71 18.78 -0.20
C SER A 42 -24.26 17.42 -0.61
N LYS A 43 -25.39 17.05 -0.02
CA LYS A 43 -26.32 16.07 -0.57
C LYS A 43 -27.71 16.69 -0.47
N LYS A 44 -28.17 17.33 -1.53
CA LYS A 44 -29.61 17.44 -1.80
C LYS A 44 -29.86 17.87 -3.24
N ASN A 45 -30.69 17.07 -3.86
CA ASN A 45 -31.64 17.36 -4.94
C ASN A 45 -31.11 17.45 -6.37
N THR A 46 -31.34 16.38 -7.12
CA THR A 46 -32.01 16.55 -8.41
C THR A 46 -33.13 15.52 -8.50
N ILE A 47 -34.34 16.02 -8.51
CA ILE A 47 -35.60 15.31 -8.61
C ILE A 47 -36.04 15.32 -10.07
N ILE A 48 -36.27 14.12 -10.60
CA ILE A 48 -37.36 13.64 -11.49
C ILE A 48 -37.81 14.53 -12.65
N SER A 49 -37.71 14.01 -13.84
CA SER A 49 -38.74 14.21 -14.87
C SER A 49 -39.15 12.87 -15.44
N LYS A 50 -40.38 12.46 -15.16
CA LYS A 50 -41.09 11.35 -15.79
C LYS A 50 -41.52 11.75 -17.21
N LYS A 51 -41.37 10.87 -18.17
CA LYS A 51 -42.32 10.79 -19.29
C LYS A 51 -42.52 9.35 -19.67
N ASN A 52 -43.76 8.92 -19.47
CA ASN A 52 -44.31 7.63 -19.88
C ASN A 52 -44.32 7.47 -21.38
N THR A 53 -43.98 6.32 -21.88
CA THR A 53 -44.62 5.77 -23.08
C THR A 53 -44.65 4.26 -22.94
N THR A 54 -45.87 3.73 -22.89
CA THR A 54 -46.26 2.32 -22.91
C THR A 54 -46.04 1.79 -24.31
N ILE A 55 -45.29 0.69 -24.45
CA ILE A 55 -45.47 -0.25 -25.56
C ILE A 55 -45.32 -1.67 -24.97
N LEU A 56 -46.41 -2.39 -25.00
CA LEU A 56 -46.44 -3.85 -24.83
C LEU A 56 -45.81 -4.48 -26.05
N GLU A 57 -44.78 -5.27 -25.87
CA GLU A 57 -44.52 -6.42 -26.74
C GLU A 57 -43.92 -7.58 -25.95
N LYS A 58 -44.54 -8.68 -26.14
CA LYS A 58 -44.38 -10.03 -25.65
C LYS A 58 -43.10 -10.61 -26.28
N ASN A 59 -42.05 -10.87 -25.49
CA ASN A 59 -41.02 -11.79 -25.93
C ASN A 59 -40.42 -12.59 -24.79
N THR A 60 -40.70 -13.84 -24.86
CA THR A 60 -39.98 -15.06 -24.50
C THR A 60 -38.71 -14.86 -23.68
N ILE A 61 -38.77 -15.28 -22.41
CA ILE A 61 -37.63 -15.43 -21.52
C ILE A 61 -36.79 -16.61 -22.01
N VAL A 62 -35.71 -16.32 -22.73
CA VAL A 62 -34.62 -17.27 -22.88
C VAL A 62 -33.61 -16.94 -21.76
N SER A 63 -33.65 -17.73 -20.70
CA SER A 63 -32.62 -17.65 -19.65
C SER A 63 -31.31 -18.23 -20.20
N GLU A 64 -30.50 -17.41 -20.82
CA GLU A 64 -29.07 -17.70 -20.98
C GLU A 64 -28.40 -17.59 -19.62
N ASN A 65 -28.21 -18.73 -18.97
CA ASN A 65 -27.28 -18.87 -17.87
C ASN A 65 -25.83 -18.54 -18.35
N LYS A 66 -25.51 -17.25 -18.48
CA LYS A 66 -24.16 -16.79 -18.64
C LYS A 66 -23.45 -17.04 -17.34
N LYS A 67 -22.82 -18.23 -17.23
CA LYS A 67 -21.90 -18.58 -16.15
C LYS A 67 -20.80 -17.51 -16.13
N VAL A 68 -20.97 -16.49 -15.28
CA VAL A 68 -19.92 -15.50 -15.00
C VAL A 68 -18.82 -16.25 -14.24
N THR A 69 -17.90 -16.84 -14.97
CA THR A 69 -16.66 -17.37 -14.41
C THR A 69 -15.80 -16.18 -14.03
N THR A 70 -16.05 -15.60 -12.87
CA THR A 70 -15.12 -14.67 -12.25
C THR A 70 -13.88 -15.49 -11.88
N SER A 71 -12.87 -15.46 -12.74
CA SER A 71 -11.58 -16.03 -12.45
C SER A 71 -11.00 -15.22 -11.29
N LEU A 72 -11.17 -15.71 -10.08
CA LEU A 72 -10.55 -15.13 -8.89
C LEU A 72 -9.02 -15.20 -9.11
N ASN A 73 -8.37 -14.05 -9.18
CA ASN A 73 -6.90 -13.98 -9.19
C ASN A 73 -6.38 -14.39 -7.82
N ILE A 74 -6.20 -15.71 -7.63
CA ILE A 74 -5.68 -16.25 -6.38
C ILE A 74 -4.22 -15.86 -6.26
N LEU A 75 -3.88 -15.12 -5.20
CA LEU A 75 -2.51 -14.74 -4.89
C LEU A 75 -1.67 -15.98 -4.57
N LYS A 76 -0.44 -16.01 -5.05
CA LYS A 76 0.50 -17.12 -4.79
C LYS A 76 1.63 -16.67 -3.87
N TYR A 77 2.08 -17.59 -3.01
CA TYR A 77 3.36 -17.44 -2.34
C TYR A 77 4.46 -18.02 -3.23
N VAL A 78 5.48 -17.23 -3.52
CA VAL A 78 6.55 -17.58 -4.48
C VAL A 78 7.91 -17.29 -3.85
N VAL A 79 8.77 -18.28 -3.77
CA VAL A 79 10.22 -18.10 -3.54
C VAL A 79 10.93 -17.98 -4.88
N GLY A 80 10.70 -18.93 -5.78
CA GLY A 80 11.26 -18.99 -7.12
C GLY A 80 12.61 -19.71 -7.17
N ASP A 81 13.01 -20.06 -8.38
CA ASP A 81 14.28 -20.72 -8.68
C ASP A 81 15.41 -19.69 -8.87
N PRO A 82 16.70 -20.11 -8.82
CA PRO A 82 17.82 -19.27 -9.21
C PRO A 82 17.67 -18.75 -10.64
N TYR A 83 18.06 -17.51 -10.88
CA TYR A 83 17.98 -16.88 -12.19
C TYR A 83 19.11 -15.85 -12.39
N PHE A 84 19.37 -15.47 -13.64
CA PHE A 84 20.43 -14.55 -14.01
C PHE A 84 19.88 -13.20 -14.47
N ILE A 85 20.56 -12.12 -14.07
CA ILE A 85 20.37 -10.78 -14.62
C ILE A 85 21.75 -10.28 -15.05
N ASP A 86 21.91 -9.98 -16.33
CA ASP A 86 23.19 -9.49 -16.90
C ASP A 86 24.40 -10.35 -16.48
N GLY A 87 24.25 -11.66 -16.45
CA GLY A 87 25.30 -12.61 -16.08
C GLY A 87 25.56 -12.79 -14.57
N VAL A 88 24.85 -12.06 -13.72
CA VAL A 88 24.92 -12.23 -12.25
C VAL A 88 23.80 -13.16 -11.77
N GLU A 89 24.17 -14.20 -11.04
CA GLU A 89 23.20 -15.15 -10.47
C GLU A 89 22.52 -14.57 -9.24
N TYR A 90 21.20 -14.74 -9.16
CA TYR A 90 20.36 -14.40 -8.01
C TYR A 90 19.64 -15.65 -7.53
N ILE A 91 19.82 -15.99 -6.25
CA ILE A 91 19.23 -17.17 -5.61
C ILE A 91 18.12 -16.68 -4.63
N PRO A 92 16.84 -16.76 -5.03
CA PRO A 92 15.73 -16.47 -4.12
C PRO A 92 15.70 -17.43 -2.94
N SER A 93 15.43 -16.92 -1.75
CA SER A 93 15.35 -17.73 -0.55
C SER A 93 14.44 -17.11 0.52
N GLU A 94 13.93 -17.96 1.45
CA GLU A 94 13.19 -17.51 2.63
C GLU A 94 14.14 -16.93 3.68
N ASN A 95 14.79 -15.82 3.37
CA ASN A 95 15.70 -15.16 4.29
C ASN A 95 14.96 -14.11 5.13
N TYR A 96 14.48 -14.50 6.30
CA TYR A 96 13.81 -13.62 7.27
C TYR A 96 14.78 -12.79 8.13
N SER A 97 16.08 -12.86 7.87
CA SER A 97 17.12 -12.02 8.48
C SER A 97 17.67 -10.98 7.49
N TYR A 98 17.05 -10.83 6.32
CA TYR A 98 17.54 -9.93 5.29
C TYR A 98 17.64 -8.49 5.80
N ASN A 99 18.84 -7.91 5.70
CA ASN A 99 19.16 -6.56 6.14
C ASN A 99 20.35 -6.07 5.30
N ASN A 100 20.07 -5.30 4.24
CA ASN A 100 21.09 -4.85 3.31
C ASN A 100 20.94 -3.36 2.98
N ILE A 101 22.08 -2.74 2.64
CA ILE A 101 22.19 -1.37 2.16
C ILE A 101 22.53 -1.40 0.68
N GLY A 102 21.84 -0.57 -0.11
CA GLY A 102 22.10 -0.45 -1.54
C GLY A 102 21.28 0.67 -2.16
N LEU A 103 21.22 0.69 -3.50
CA LEU A 103 20.45 1.68 -4.22
C LEU A 103 18.99 1.22 -4.38
N ALA A 104 18.07 2.15 -4.22
CA ALA A 104 16.67 2.02 -4.60
C ALA A 104 16.38 2.84 -5.84
N THR A 105 15.59 2.26 -6.73
CA THR A 105 14.95 2.95 -7.86
C THR A 105 13.42 2.85 -7.74
N TYR A 106 12.65 3.44 -8.65
CA TYR A 106 11.21 3.26 -8.65
C TYR A 106 10.69 2.96 -10.07
N TYR A 107 9.54 2.28 -10.13
CA TYR A 107 8.83 2.03 -11.38
C TYR A 107 7.71 3.05 -11.62
N GLY A 108 7.46 3.36 -12.87
CA GLY A 108 6.48 4.32 -13.33
C GLY A 108 5.16 3.68 -13.80
N LYS A 109 4.44 4.43 -14.65
CA LYS A 109 3.11 4.03 -15.17
C LYS A 109 3.15 2.77 -16.04
N GLU A 110 4.29 2.45 -16.59
CA GLU A 110 4.50 1.30 -17.48
C GLU A 110 4.20 -0.05 -16.82
N LEU A 111 4.36 -0.13 -15.49
CA LEU A 111 4.04 -1.32 -14.71
C LEU A 111 2.68 -1.24 -13.97
N HIS A 112 1.97 -0.10 -14.06
CA HIS A 112 0.69 0.04 -13.36
C HIS A 112 -0.35 -0.95 -13.86
N ASN A 113 -1.00 -1.66 -12.93
CA ASN A 113 -1.96 -2.74 -13.18
C ASN A 113 -1.40 -3.95 -13.98
N LYS A 114 -0.09 -4.05 -14.17
CA LYS A 114 0.50 -5.28 -14.68
C LYS A 114 0.55 -6.34 -13.59
N LYS A 115 0.28 -7.58 -14.02
CA LYS A 115 0.29 -8.76 -13.17
C LYS A 115 1.72 -9.06 -12.72
N THR A 116 1.87 -9.37 -11.45
CA THR A 116 3.13 -9.74 -10.80
C THR A 116 3.35 -11.25 -10.83
N VAL A 117 4.55 -11.70 -10.44
CA VAL A 117 4.89 -13.14 -10.37
C VAL A 117 4.01 -13.94 -9.40
N ASN A 118 3.42 -13.28 -8.39
CA ASN A 118 2.51 -13.91 -7.43
C ASN A 118 1.02 -13.69 -7.73
N ASN A 119 0.67 -13.32 -8.94
CA ASN A 119 -0.70 -13.00 -9.39
C ASN A 119 -1.32 -11.74 -8.77
N ASP A 120 -0.57 -10.92 -8.06
CA ASP A 120 -1.00 -9.58 -7.61
C ASP A 120 -0.91 -8.57 -8.77
N LEU A 121 -1.22 -7.32 -8.52
CA LEU A 121 -1.06 -6.22 -9.47
C LEU A 121 -0.02 -5.22 -8.97
N ASN A 122 0.87 -4.80 -9.86
CA ASN A 122 1.72 -3.66 -9.62
C ASN A 122 0.90 -2.37 -9.63
N LYS A 123 0.92 -1.60 -8.54
CA LYS A 123 0.20 -0.33 -8.43
C LYS A 123 1.14 0.79 -8.01
N VAL A 124 1.25 1.82 -8.84
CA VAL A 124 2.13 2.97 -8.58
C VAL A 124 1.66 3.84 -7.42
N THR A 125 0.42 3.68 -6.99
CA THR A 125 -0.26 4.47 -5.94
C THR A 125 -0.27 3.80 -4.56
N GLU A 126 0.22 2.58 -4.45
CA GLU A 126 0.28 1.80 -3.21
C GLU A 126 1.73 1.70 -2.68
N LEU A 127 1.88 1.27 -1.42
CA LEU A 127 3.19 1.04 -0.79
C LEU A 127 3.73 -0.33 -1.17
N LEU A 128 4.26 -0.44 -2.38
CA LEU A 128 4.75 -1.67 -2.98
C LEU A 128 6.23 -1.56 -3.34
N GLY A 129 6.86 -2.73 -3.40
CA GLY A 129 8.23 -2.88 -3.89
C GLY A 129 8.43 -4.21 -4.63
N ARG A 130 9.50 -4.25 -5.42
CA ARG A 130 9.99 -5.39 -6.19
C ARG A 130 11.40 -5.72 -5.71
N HIS A 131 11.68 -6.97 -5.42
CA HIS A 131 12.97 -7.40 -4.88
C HIS A 131 13.47 -8.67 -5.58
N LYS A 132 14.79 -8.81 -5.76
CA LYS A 132 15.37 -9.90 -6.52
C LYS A 132 15.24 -11.26 -5.84
N THR A 133 15.47 -11.34 -4.52
CA THR A 133 15.66 -12.61 -3.83
C THR A 133 14.71 -12.89 -2.67
N LEU A 134 14.03 -11.86 -2.13
CA LEU A 134 13.09 -12.06 -1.01
C LEU A 134 11.86 -12.87 -1.45
N PRO A 135 11.24 -13.66 -0.55
CA PRO A 135 9.97 -14.32 -0.84
C PRO A 135 8.86 -13.32 -1.17
N ILE A 136 7.92 -13.74 -1.98
CA ILE A 136 6.81 -12.91 -2.45
C ILE A 136 5.48 -13.59 -2.09
N PRO A 137 4.59 -12.90 -1.34
CA PRO A 137 4.77 -11.58 -0.73
C PRO A 137 5.66 -11.61 0.52
N SER A 138 6.31 -10.47 0.83
CA SER A 138 6.97 -10.23 2.11
C SER A 138 6.82 -8.76 2.53
N ILE A 139 7.02 -8.48 3.81
CA ILE A 139 6.93 -7.15 4.38
C ILE A 139 8.33 -6.67 4.76
N VAL A 140 8.70 -5.49 4.27
CA VAL A 140 10.01 -4.91 4.54
C VAL A 140 9.87 -3.49 5.08
N LYS A 141 10.81 -3.09 5.94
CA LYS A 141 11.08 -1.71 6.27
C LYS A 141 12.15 -1.19 5.32
N ILE A 142 11.87 -0.10 4.64
CA ILE A 142 12.84 0.62 3.80
C ILE A 142 13.15 1.97 4.43
N THR A 143 14.42 2.29 4.61
CA THR A 143 14.90 3.55 5.17
C THR A 143 15.76 4.26 4.14
N ASN A 144 15.39 5.48 3.76
CA ASN A 144 16.23 6.34 2.95
C ASN A 144 17.35 6.92 3.84
N LEU A 145 18.60 6.56 3.56
CA LEU A 145 19.76 6.93 4.37
C LEU A 145 20.21 8.39 4.17
N GLU A 146 19.70 9.07 3.14
CA GLU A 146 20.01 10.47 2.87
C GLU A 146 19.20 11.44 3.74
N ASN A 147 18.01 11.01 4.19
CA ASN A 147 17.09 11.87 4.96
C ASN A 147 16.45 11.21 6.17
N GLY A 148 16.76 9.93 6.45
CA GLY A 148 16.26 9.16 7.59
C GLY A 148 14.80 8.73 7.54
N LEU A 149 14.05 9.02 6.46
CA LEU A 149 12.65 8.62 6.33
C LEU A 149 12.54 7.12 6.12
N SER A 150 11.58 6.50 6.82
CA SER A 150 11.33 5.06 6.74
C SER A 150 9.88 4.76 6.41
N LEU A 151 9.63 3.68 5.68
CA LEU A 151 8.30 3.14 5.39
C LEU A 151 8.30 1.62 5.52
N ILE A 152 7.15 1.06 5.88
CA ILE A 152 6.86 -0.37 5.77
C ILE A 152 6.09 -0.56 4.46
N ILE A 153 6.58 -1.46 3.61
CA ILE A 153 6.01 -1.74 2.29
C ILE A 153 5.88 -3.25 2.05
N LYS A 154 5.00 -3.63 1.14
CA LYS A 154 4.86 -5.02 0.67
C LYS A 154 5.74 -5.25 -0.56
N ILE A 155 6.56 -6.29 -0.54
CA ILE A 155 7.21 -6.83 -1.74
C ILE A 155 6.22 -7.75 -2.43
N ASN A 156 5.88 -7.46 -3.68
CA ASN A 156 4.89 -8.23 -4.44
C ASN A 156 5.38 -8.67 -5.81
N ASP A 157 6.63 -8.34 -6.19
CA ASP A 157 7.15 -8.71 -7.51
C ASP A 157 8.67 -8.85 -7.53
N ARG A 158 9.21 -9.41 -8.64
CA ARG A 158 10.63 -9.42 -9.01
C ARG A 158 10.97 -8.23 -9.88
N HIS A 159 12.21 -7.76 -9.86
CA HIS A 159 12.74 -6.80 -10.83
C HIS A 159 14.07 -7.29 -11.40
N ASP A 160 14.38 -6.80 -12.58
CA ASP A 160 15.54 -7.16 -13.41
C ASP A 160 16.62 -6.06 -13.46
N ASN A 161 16.46 -4.99 -12.70
CA ASN A 161 17.45 -3.91 -12.65
C ASN A 161 18.64 -4.30 -11.77
N ASN A 162 19.80 -4.51 -12.41
CA ASN A 162 21.01 -4.97 -11.74
C ASN A 162 21.64 -3.92 -10.81
N SER A 163 21.46 -2.63 -11.11
CA SER A 163 22.06 -1.51 -10.37
C SER A 163 21.36 -1.16 -9.06
N SER A 164 20.19 -1.75 -8.76
CA SER A 164 19.46 -1.48 -7.51
C SER A 164 19.14 -2.76 -6.75
N ILE A 165 19.12 -2.70 -5.41
CA ILE A 165 18.70 -3.82 -4.57
C ILE A 165 17.18 -3.92 -4.48
N ILE A 166 16.48 -2.81 -4.65
CA ILE A 166 15.02 -2.72 -4.59
C ILE A 166 14.49 -1.71 -5.60
N GLN A 167 13.35 -2.02 -6.20
CA GLN A 167 12.59 -1.09 -7.02
C GLN A 167 11.23 -0.87 -6.37
N VAL A 168 10.90 0.39 -6.01
CA VAL A 168 9.67 0.70 -5.29
C VAL A 168 8.62 1.35 -6.18
N SER A 169 7.37 1.41 -5.71
CA SER A 169 6.33 2.16 -6.40
C SER A 169 6.60 3.67 -6.39
N ARG A 170 5.99 4.40 -7.33
CA ARG A 170 6.06 5.87 -7.35
C ARG A 170 5.63 6.48 -6.01
N LYS A 171 4.55 5.97 -5.41
CA LYS A 171 4.03 6.45 -4.12
C LYS A 171 5.08 6.30 -3.01
N THR A 172 5.74 5.14 -2.94
CA THR A 172 6.80 4.88 -1.97
C THR A 172 7.98 5.83 -2.17
N ALA A 173 8.43 6.03 -3.42
CA ALA A 173 9.53 6.96 -3.74
C ALA A 173 9.19 8.42 -3.38
N GLN A 174 7.94 8.85 -3.57
CA GLN A 174 7.46 10.16 -3.16
C GLN A 174 7.49 10.36 -1.65
N LEU A 175 7.03 9.39 -0.88
CA LEU A 175 7.00 9.45 0.58
C LEU A 175 8.39 9.37 1.19
N LEU A 176 9.30 8.59 0.61
CA LEU A 176 10.72 8.55 0.98
C LEU A 176 11.52 9.74 0.43
N ARG A 177 10.87 10.66 -0.31
CA ARG A 177 11.43 11.91 -0.85
C ARG A 177 12.60 11.73 -1.82
N PHE A 178 12.67 10.61 -2.55
CA PHE A 178 13.68 10.45 -3.61
C PHE A 178 13.09 10.38 -5.04
N TYR A 179 11.78 10.63 -5.21
CA TYR A 179 11.13 10.62 -6.52
C TYR A 179 11.80 11.56 -7.53
N LYS A 180 12.25 12.75 -7.11
CA LYS A 180 12.93 13.73 -7.97
C LYS A 180 14.34 13.30 -8.37
N SER A 181 15.11 12.74 -7.44
CA SER A 181 16.47 12.23 -7.67
C SER A 181 16.49 10.90 -8.43
N LYS A 182 15.35 10.21 -8.56
CA LYS A 182 15.16 8.91 -9.20
C LYS A 182 15.87 7.74 -8.52
N ILE A 183 16.92 7.98 -7.76
CA ILE A 183 17.74 7.01 -7.04
C ILE A 183 17.96 7.52 -5.63
N ALA A 184 18.03 6.61 -4.65
CA ALA A 184 18.46 6.90 -3.29
C ALA A 184 19.24 5.73 -2.70
N ARG A 185 20.16 6.02 -1.78
CA ARG A 185 20.79 5.00 -0.96
C ARG A 185 19.85 4.62 0.19
N VAL A 186 19.49 3.35 0.26
CA VAL A 186 18.50 2.86 1.24
C VAL A 186 19.04 1.69 2.03
N LYS A 187 18.47 1.48 3.22
CA LYS A 187 18.54 0.23 3.98
C LYS A 187 17.22 -0.50 3.82
N VAL A 188 17.27 -1.78 3.50
CA VAL A 188 16.10 -2.66 3.36
C VAL A 188 16.20 -3.77 4.38
N GLU A 189 15.21 -3.87 5.25
CA GLU A 189 15.12 -4.84 6.36
C GLU A 189 13.81 -5.61 6.25
N ILE A 190 13.87 -6.93 6.20
CA ILE A 190 12.65 -7.75 6.26
C ILE A 190 12.07 -7.70 7.67
N ILE A 191 10.73 -7.59 7.77
CA ILE A 191 10.03 -7.72 9.04
C ILE A 191 9.54 -9.17 9.12
N ALA A 192 10.22 -9.99 9.91
CA ALA A 192 10.08 -11.45 9.92
C ALA A 192 8.65 -11.92 10.21
N ASP A 193 8.05 -11.48 11.33
CA ASP A 193 6.74 -11.97 11.77
C ASP A 193 5.61 -11.58 10.80
N PRO A 194 5.45 -10.32 10.35
CA PRO A 194 4.48 -9.98 9.32
C PRO A 194 4.72 -10.73 8.00
N SER A 195 5.98 -11.00 7.63
CA SER A 195 6.30 -11.74 6.41
C SER A 195 5.92 -13.22 6.50
N LYS A 196 6.10 -13.85 7.65
CA LYS A 196 5.62 -15.22 7.91
C LYS A 196 4.10 -15.29 7.94
N GLN A 197 3.45 -14.30 8.55
CA GLN A 197 1.99 -14.22 8.59
C GLN A 197 1.38 -14.10 7.17
N ILE A 198 1.89 -13.20 6.34
CA ILE A 198 1.38 -13.04 4.97
C ILE A 198 1.64 -14.30 4.11
N LYS A 199 2.73 -15.04 4.36
CA LYS A 199 2.98 -16.37 3.75
C LYS A 199 1.84 -17.32 4.10
N ILE A 200 1.54 -17.52 5.40
CA ILE A 200 0.50 -18.43 5.88
C ILE A 200 -0.85 -18.09 5.26
N VAL A 201 -1.26 -16.81 5.30
CA VAL A 201 -2.52 -16.34 4.72
C VAL A 201 -2.57 -16.60 3.21
N THR A 202 -1.49 -16.30 2.49
CA THR A 202 -1.45 -16.51 1.04
C THR A 202 -1.52 -17.99 0.67
N GLN A 203 -0.88 -18.88 1.44
CA GLN A 203 -0.93 -20.31 1.22
C GLN A 203 -2.30 -20.90 1.57
N SER A 204 -2.94 -20.46 2.65
CA SER A 204 -4.29 -20.92 3.02
C SER A 204 -5.35 -20.54 1.98
N MET A 205 -5.24 -19.36 1.37
CA MET A 205 -6.12 -18.95 0.26
C MET A 205 -6.01 -19.88 -0.97
N ASN A 206 -4.85 -20.51 -1.17
CA ASN A 206 -4.64 -21.46 -2.26
C ASN A 206 -5.14 -22.87 -1.92
N ALA A 207 -5.18 -23.23 -0.63
CA ALA A 207 -5.59 -24.55 -0.16
C ALA A 207 -7.12 -24.69 -0.06
N THR A 208 -7.85 -23.60 0.12
CA THR A 208 -9.30 -23.57 0.06
C THR A 208 -9.74 -23.76 -1.40
N ASN A 209 -10.03 -24.98 -1.78
CA ASN A 209 -10.76 -25.27 -3.02
C ASN A 209 -12.13 -24.56 -2.92
N PHE A 210 -12.31 -23.46 -3.66
CA PHE A 210 -13.56 -22.72 -3.79
C PHE A 210 -14.69 -23.57 -4.47
N ASN A 211 -14.56 -24.88 -4.49
CA ASN A 211 -15.62 -25.80 -4.91
C ASN A 211 -16.61 -26.15 -3.78
N ASP A 212 -16.31 -25.77 -2.54
CA ASP A 212 -17.31 -25.83 -1.49
C ASP A 212 -18.31 -24.69 -1.70
N THR A 213 -19.46 -25.08 -2.23
CA THR A 213 -20.69 -24.30 -2.24
C THR A 213 -20.77 -23.52 -0.93
N ILE A 214 -20.86 -22.20 -1.01
CA ILE A 214 -21.17 -21.36 0.14
C ILE A 214 -22.49 -21.89 0.69
N LYS A 215 -22.44 -22.72 1.73
CA LYS A 215 -23.62 -23.06 2.51
C LYS A 215 -24.07 -21.74 3.13
N SER A 216 -25.22 -21.24 2.67
CA SER A 216 -25.86 -20.10 3.31
C SER A 216 -25.94 -20.40 4.81
N ALA A 217 -25.54 -19.43 5.63
CA ALA A 217 -25.71 -19.53 7.07
C ALA A 217 -27.18 -19.92 7.36
N PRO A 218 -27.42 -20.83 8.32
CA PRO A 218 -28.78 -21.15 8.71
C PRO A 218 -29.46 -19.84 9.15
N THR A 219 -30.48 -19.44 8.44
CA THR A 219 -31.39 -18.37 8.86
C THR A 219 -32.21 -18.96 9.98
N GLU A 220 -31.96 -18.57 11.23
CA GLU A 220 -32.89 -18.87 12.33
C GLU A 220 -34.20 -18.15 12.02
N ASP A 221 -35.25 -18.92 11.86
CA ASP A 221 -36.61 -18.38 11.75
C ASP A 221 -36.96 -17.70 13.08
N VAL A 222 -36.90 -16.39 13.10
CA VAL A 222 -37.40 -15.59 14.25
C VAL A 222 -38.95 -15.66 14.17
N SER A 223 -39.53 -16.62 14.89
CA SER A 223 -40.96 -16.64 15.13
C SER A 223 -41.34 -15.47 16.02
N ILE A 224 -41.96 -14.44 15.44
CA ILE A 224 -42.60 -13.36 16.17
C ILE A 224 -43.88 -13.97 16.79
N SER A 225 -43.81 -14.36 18.06
CA SER A 225 -45.01 -14.64 18.84
C SER A 225 -45.69 -13.32 19.16
N ASN A 226 -46.86 -13.11 18.58
CA ASN A 226 -47.72 -11.98 18.86
C ASN A 226 -48.08 -11.95 20.36
N LEU A 227 -47.74 -10.84 21.01
CA LEU A 227 -48.33 -10.40 22.26
C LEU A 227 -49.51 -9.52 21.98
#